data_d180784e640e7a57c0991db733d3b639
#
_entry.id   d180784e640e7a57c0991db733d3b639
#
_cell.length_a   1.000
_cell.length_b   1.000
_cell.length_c   1.000
_cell.angle_alpha   90.00
_cell.angle_beta   90.00
_cell.angle_gamma   90.00
#
_symmetry.space_group_name_H-M   'P 1'
#
loop_
_entity.id
_entity.type
_entity.pdbx_description
1 polymer ?
#
loop_
_entity_poly.entity_id
_entity_poly.type
_entity_poly.pdbx_seq_one_letter_code
_entity_poly.pdbx_strand_id
1 'polypeptide(L)'
;MEIEVKGIEEIQKSLKKLEKKTGNLAPTLKAIGEMIRTKIDESFEKEASPFGEKWKPISATTAFNYAGGKKKAFKKGGRSLKKGFIKKYGAHGDKRILVESENLKDSWGVKADNKSVTVESYAKARGFPYGLTHQFGSVKRGIPARPFLPVDDKGNLESTLQKDILEKIEDDLLKGD
;
A
#
# COMPACT_ATOMS: atom_id res chain seq x y z
N MET A 1 5.72 -1.64 -14.37
CA MET A 1 5.56 -0.17 -14.25
C MET A 1 6.44 0.26 -13.10
N GLU A 2 7.27 1.22 -13.33
CA GLU A 2 8.15 1.85 -12.35
C GLU A 2 7.53 3.19 -11.95
N ILE A 3 7.60 3.54 -10.67
CA ILE A 3 7.11 4.82 -10.16
C ILE A 3 8.34 5.65 -9.81
N GLU A 4 8.48 6.80 -10.47
CA GLU A 4 9.53 7.76 -10.14
C GLU A 4 9.16 8.54 -8.88
N VAL A 5 10.08 8.55 -7.90
CA VAL A 5 9.91 9.29 -6.64
C VAL A 5 10.65 10.62 -6.73
N LYS A 6 9.98 11.70 -6.34
CA LYS A 6 10.50 13.07 -6.36
C LYS A 6 10.66 13.61 -4.95
N GLY A 7 11.39 14.72 -4.81
CA GLY A 7 11.59 15.39 -3.52
C GLY A 7 12.48 14.61 -2.54
N ILE A 8 13.34 13.72 -3.06
CA ILE A 8 14.25 12.88 -2.26
C ILE A 8 15.71 13.35 -2.32
N GLU A 9 15.95 14.57 -2.77
CA GLU A 9 17.31 15.11 -2.97
C GLU A 9 18.09 15.15 -1.65
N GLU A 10 17.42 15.47 -0.55
CA GLU A 10 18.02 15.50 0.79
C GLU A 10 18.38 14.09 1.27
N ILE A 11 17.50 13.10 1.05
CA ILE A 11 17.76 11.70 1.33
C ILE A 11 18.99 11.24 0.53
N GLN A 12 19.03 11.53 -0.77
CA GLN A 12 20.16 11.16 -1.64
C GLN A 12 21.47 11.80 -1.18
N LYS A 13 21.44 13.07 -0.75
CA LYS A 13 22.60 13.77 -0.22
C LYS A 13 23.11 13.13 1.08
N SER A 14 22.21 12.76 1.96
CA SER A 14 22.53 12.11 3.23
C SER A 14 23.07 10.70 3.03
N LEU A 15 22.49 9.93 2.12
CA LEU A 15 23.03 8.61 1.72
C LEU A 15 24.42 8.70 1.13
N LYS A 16 24.72 9.70 0.30
CA LYS A 16 26.08 9.91 -0.22
C LYS A 16 27.11 10.22 0.88
N LYS A 17 26.71 10.92 1.93
CA LYS A 17 27.59 11.15 3.10
C LYS A 17 27.82 9.83 3.85
N LEU A 18 26.78 9.04 4.07
CA LEU A 18 26.87 7.75 4.73
C LEU A 18 27.75 6.77 3.93
N GLU A 19 27.58 6.71 2.60
CA GLU A 19 28.41 5.90 1.72
C GLU A 19 29.89 6.22 1.84
N LYS A 20 30.25 7.53 1.86
CA LYS A 20 31.63 7.98 2.03
C LYS A 20 32.22 7.58 3.38
N LYS A 21 31.39 7.51 4.44
CA LYS A 21 31.82 7.19 5.80
C LYS A 21 31.95 5.68 6.01
N THR A 22 30.97 4.91 5.58
CA THR A 22 30.85 3.48 5.90
C THR A 22 31.25 2.54 4.77
N GLY A 23 31.22 3.00 3.53
CA GLY A 23 31.43 2.18 2.32
C GLY A 23 30.33 1.14 2.06
N ASN A 24 29.28 1.08 2.89
CA ASN A 24 28.24 0.08 2.80
C ASN A 24 26.86 0.65 3.14
N LEU A 25 25.99 0.81 2.15
CA LEU A 25 24.62 1.29 2.32
C LEU A 25 23.59 0.18 2.48
N ALA A 26 23.93 -1.08 2.22
CA ALA A 26 22.96 -2.16 2.17
C ALA A 26 22.09 -2.30 3.45
N PRO A 27 22.65 -2.21 4.68
CA PRO A 27 21.83 -2.28 5.90
C PRO A 27 20.82 -1.14 6.01
N THR A 28 21.26 0.10 5.73
CA THR A 28 20.41 1.30 5.78
C THR A 28 19.34 1.25 4.71
N LEU A 29 19.69 0.89 3.47
CA LEU A 29 18.74 0.76 2.37
C LEU A 29 17.72 -0.35 2.65
N LYS A 30 18.14 -1.47 3.27
CA LYS A 30 17.20 -2.51 3.71
C LYS A 30 16.22 -1.99 4.75
N ALA A 31 16.70 -1.24 5.75
CA ALA A 31 15.84 -0.63 6.77
C ALA A 31 14.83 0.35 6.14
N ILE A 32 15.26 1.17 5.20
CA ILE A 32 14.38 2.07 4.43
C ILE A 32 13.30 1.28 3.69
N GLY A 33 13.66 0.17 3.06
CA GLY A 33 12.70 -0.70 2.37
C GLY A 33 11.64 -1.28 3.32
N GLU A 34 12.05 -1.70 4.52
CA GLU A 34 11.10 -2.19 5.54
C GLU A 34 10.21 -1.06 6.08
N MET A 35 10.71 0.17 6.21
CA MET A 35 9.88 1.33 6.57
C MET A 35 8.81 1.60 5.51
N ILE A 36 9.16 1.55 4.22
CA ILE A 36 8.21 1.68 3.11
C ILE A 36 7.16 0.56 3.18
N ARG A 37 7.58 -0.68 3.40
CA ARG A 37 6.68 -1.83 3.54
C ARG A 37 5.74 -1.66 4.73
N THR A 38 6.23 -1.20 5.86
CA THR A 38 5.39 -0.91 7.05
C THR A 38 4.30 0.11 6.73
N LYS A 39 4.61 1.18 5.99
CA LYS A 39 3.60 2.16 5.55
C LYS A 39 2.54 1.55 4.63
N ILE A 40 2.94 0.60 3.77
CA ILE A 40 2.01 -0.15 2.92
C ILE A 40 1.09 -1.01 3.80
N ASP A 41 1.63 -1.78 4.72
CA ASP A 41 0.88 -2.64 5.64
C ASP A 41 -0.11 -1.84 6.48
N GLU A 42 0.31 -0.69 7.03
CA GLU A 42 -0.55 0.24 7.76
C GLU A 42 -1.73 0.73 6.91
N SER A 43 -1.53 0.97 5.62
CA SER A 43 -2.60 1.39 4.72
C SER A 43 -3.69 0.32 4.59
N PHE A 44 -3.31 -0.95 4.53
CA PHE A 44 -4.25 -2.06 4.53
C PHE A 44 -4.95 -2.22 5.88
N GLU A 45 -4.26 -1.98 6.99
CA GLU A 45 -4.85 -2.08 8.33
C GLU A 45 -5.82 -0.95 8.63
N LYS A 46 -5.48 0.26 8.24
CA LYS A 46 -6.29 1.47 8.45
C LYS A 46 -7.36 1.66 7.37
N GLU A 47 -7.31 0.89 6.26
CA GLU A 47 -8.13 1.07 5.06
C GLU A 47 -8.09 2.53 4.56
N ALA A 48 -6.89 3.08 4.53
CA ALA A 48 -6.61 4.47 4.19
C ALA A 48 -5.33 4.57 3.36
N SER A 49 -5.19 5.65 2.60
CA SER A 49 -3.93 5.97 1.96
C SER A 49 -2.85 6.31 3.01
N PRO A 50 -1.56 6.21 2.70
CA PRO A 50 -0.48 6.71 3.57
C PRO A 50 -0.63 8.19 3.94
N PHE A 51 -1.37 8.96 3.11
CA PHE A 51 -1.67 10.39 3.31
C PHE A 51 -2.91 10.63 4.18
N GLY A 52 -3.51 9.57 4.76
CA GLY A 52 -4.64 9.66 5.70
C GLY A 52 -6.03 9.62 5.07
N GLU A 53 -6.15 9.58 3.74
CA GLU A 53 -7.44 9.52 3.06
C GLU A 53 -8.06 8.12 3.17
N LYS A 54 -9.26 8.02 3.73
CA LYS A 54 -9.98 6.75 3.82
C LYS A 54 -10.32 6.19 2.45
N TRP A 55 -10.11 4.89 2.26
CA TRP A 55 -10.49 4.23 1.02
C TRP A 55 -12.01 4.19 0.83
N LYS A 56 -12.43 4.38 -0.42
CA LYS A 56 -13.84 4.21 -0.77
C LYS A 56 -14.28 2.77 -0.49
N PRO A 57 -15.44 2.58 0.16
CA PRO A 57 -15.95 1.25 0.47
C PRO A 57 -16.15 0.42 -0.80
N ILE A 58 -16.34 -0.89 -0.63
CA ILE A 58 -16.67 -1.77 -1.74
C ILE A 58 -18.04 -1.39 -2.33
N SER A 59 -18.17 -1.48 -3.65
CA SER A 59 -19.44 -1.20 -4.31
C SER A 59 -20.51 -2.24 -3.94
N ALA A 60 -21.78 -1.86 -4.02
CA ALA A 60 -22.88 -2.81 -3.83
C ALA A 60 -22.79 -4.02 -4.77
N THR A 61 -22.35 -3.81 -6.02
CA THR A 61 -22.13 -4.89 -6.98
C THR A 61 -21.05 -5.86 -6.50
N THR A 62 -19.93 -5.34 -6.00
CA THR A 62 -18.84 -6.15 -5.43
C THR A 62 -19.35 -6.92 -4.21
N ALA A 63 -20.07 -6.27 -3.31
CA ALA A 63 -20.67 -6.91 -2.14
C ALA A 63 -21.64 -8.05 -2.50
N PHE A 64 -22.49 -7.85 -3.51
CA PHE A 64 -23.36 -8.90 -4.00
C PHE A 64 -22.60 -10.07 -4.61
N ASN A 65 -21.54 -9.80 -5.37
CA ASN A 65 -20.70 -10.86 -5.94
C ASN A 65 -20.03 -11.70 -4.85
N TYR A 66 -19.47 -11.07 -3.83
CA TYR A 66 -18.90 -11.76 -2.67
C TYR A 66 -19.93 -12.58 -1.88
N ALA A 67 -21.17 -12.14 -1.82
CA ALA A 67 -22.26 -12.90 -1.21
C ALA A 67 -22.74 -14.08 -2.06
N GLY A 68 -22.23 -14.25 -3.28
CA GLY A 68 -22.70 -15.26 -4.23
C GLY A 68 -23.98 -14.87 -4.96
N GLY A 69 -24.18 -13.56 -5.18
CA GLY A 69 -25.26 -12.96 -5.95
C GLY A 69 -26.35 -12.30 -5.12
N LYS A 70 -27.12 -11.43 -5.79
CA LYS A 70 -28.21 -10.66 -5.17
C LYS A 70 -29.20 -11.53 -4.40
N LYS A 71 -29.62 -12.67 -4.95
CA LYS A 71 -30.59 -13.60 -4.32
C LYS A 71 -30.13 -14.06 -2.93
N LYS A 72 -28.82 -14.24 -2.72
CA LYS A 72 -28.28 -14.63 -1.40
C LYS A 72 -28.23 -13.49 -0.41
N ALA A 73 -28.15 -12.24 -0.86
CA ALA A 73 -28.09 -11.05 -0.02
C ALA A 73 -29.47 -10.64 0.52
N PHE A 74 -30.54 -10.88 -0.22
CA PHE A 74 -31.90 -10.47 0.15
C PHE A 74 -32.65 -11.54 0.94
N LYS A 75 -33.62 -11.11 1.77
CA LYS A 75 -34.60 -11.98 2.42
C LYS A 75 -35.55 -12.59 1.38
N LYS A 76 -36.24 -13.67 1.77
CA LYS A 76 -37.34 -14.25 1.00
C LYS A 76 -38.38 -13.17 0.67
N GLY A 77 -38.65 -12.94 -0.62
CA GLY A 77 -39.50 -11.80 -1.07
C GLY A 77 -38.75 -10.60 -1.64
N GLY A 78 -37.40 -10.55 -1.57
CA GLY A 78 -36.54 -9.63 -2.35
C GLY A 78 -36.56 -8.15 -1.95
N ARG A 79 -37.34 -7.75 -0.92
CA ARG A 79 -37.51 -6.33 -0.57
C ARG A 79 -36.49 -5.78 0.43
N SER A 80 -35.86 -6.62 1.22
CA SER A 80 -34.88 -6.17 2.23
C SER A 80 -33.68 -7.09 2.31
N LEU A 81 -32.53 -6.51 2.64
CA LEU A 81 -31.26 -7.21 2.83
C LEU A 81 -31.30 -8.08 4.11
N LYS A 82 -30.60 -9.19 4.10
CA LYS A 82 -30.38 -10.01 5.30
C LYS A 82 -29.50 -9.28 6.29
N LYS A 83 -29.77 -9.41 7.59
CA LYS A 83 -28.92 -8.83 8.65
C LYS A 83 -27.46 -9.25 8.52
N GLY A 84 -27.18 -10.52 8.23
CA GLY A 84 -25.82 -11.02 8.02
C GLY A 84 -25.11 -10.42 6.80
N PHE A 85 -25.84 -10.10 5.73
CA PHE A 85 -25.26 -9.37 4.60
C PHE A 85 -24.88 -7.94 5.01
N ILE A 86 -25.77 -7.22 5.71
CA ILE A 86 -25.50 -5.86 6.18
C ILE A 86 -24.32 -5.85 7.17
N LYS A 87 -24.29 -6.81 8.10
CA LYS A 87 -23.17 -6.94 9.05
C LYS A 87 -21.84 -7.14 8.33
N LYS A 88 -21.79 -7.94 7.28
CA LYS A 88 -20.54 -8.27 6.58
C LYS A 88 -20.14 -7.23 5.54
N TYR A 89 -21.10 -6.69 4.79
CA TYR A 89 -20.84 -5.88 3.58
C TYR A 89 -21.46 -4.48 3.63
N GLY A 90 -22.13 -4.10 4.73
CA GLY A 90 -22.68 -2.76 4.90
C GLY A 90 -21.60 -1.69 5.01
N ALA A 91 -22.01 -0.43 5.13
CA ALA A 91 -21.08 0.72 5.19
C ALA A 91 -20.04 0.61 6.32
N HIS A 92 -20.39 -0.09 7.40
CA HIS A 92 -19.52 -0.40 8.54
C HIS A 92 -19.42 -1.92 8.75
N GLY A 93 -19.39 -2.67 7.64
CA GLY A 93 -19.37 -4.13 7.70
C GLY A 93 -17.99 -4.69 8.00
N ASP A 94 -17.95 -5.94 8.48
CA ASP A 94 -16.72 -6.64 8.89
C ASP A 94 -15.80 -6.99 7.70
N LYS A 95 -16.28 -6.84 6.43
CA LYS A 95 -15.49 -7.16 5.24
C LYS A 95 -14.45 -6.09 4.97
N ARG A 96 -13.22 -6.44 5.16
CA ARG A 96 -12.08 -5.55 4.90
C ARG A 96 -11.88 -5.29 3.40
N ILE A 97 -11.46 -4.04 3.10
CA ILE A 97 -11.19 -3.58 1.74
C ILE A 97 -9.83 -4.11 1.28
N LEU A 98 -9.77 -4.65 0.06
CA LEU A 98 -8.56 -5.22 -0.57
C LEU A 98 -7.93 -6.42 0.17
N VAL A 99 -8.60 -6.98 1.18
CA VAL A 99 -8.14 -8.13 1.97
C VAL A 99 -9.08 -9.33 1.74
N GLU A 100 -9.24 -9.77 0.48
CA GLU A 100 -10.08 -10.94 0.16
C GLU A 100 -9.33 -12.25 0.38
N SER A 101 -8.15 -12.36 -0.24
CA SER A 101 -7.27 -13.53 -0.20
C SER A 101 -5.93 -13.20 0.45
N GLU A 102 -5.79 -12.00 1.03
CA GLU A 102 -4.57 -11.44 1.60
C GLU A 102 -3.39 -11.32 0.60
N ASN A 103 -3.50 -11.92 -0.59
CA ASN A 103 -2.44 -11.96 -1.60
C ASN A 103 -1.83 -10.58 -1.92
N LEU A 104 -2.62 -9.50 -1.99
CA LEU A 104 -2.09 -8.18 -2.26
C LEU A 104 -1.40 -7.58 -1.04
N LYS A 105 -1.95 -7.79 0.15
CA LYS A 105 -1.39 -7.31 1.41
C LYS A 105 -0.06 -8.02 1.69
N ASP A 106 0.00 -9.34 1.54
CA ASP A 106 1.15 -10.14 1.98
C ASP A 106 2.22 -10.36 0.90
N SER A 107 2.00 -9.80 -0.31
CA SER A 107 2.89 -10.04 -1.46
C SER A 107 4.09 -9.12 -1.56
N TRP A 108 4.32 -8.26 -0.59
CA TRP A 108 5.39 -7.25 -0.65
C TRP A 108 6.73 -7.81 -0.20
N GLY A 109 7.73 -7.67 -1.06
CA GLY A 109 9.12 -8.02 -0.78
C GLY A 109 10.04 -6.82 -0.81
N VAL A 110 11.08 -6.86 0.01
CA VAL A 110 12.14 -5.86 0.06
C VAL A 110 13.44 -6.50 -0.40
N LYS A 111 14.11 -5.87 -1.37
CA LYS A 111 15.45 -6.22 -1.83
C LYS A 111 16.32 -4.99 -1.73
N ALA A 112 17.50 -5.11 -1.16
CA ALA A 112 18.45 -4.02 -1.05
C ALA A 112 19.87 -4.50 -1.32
N ASP A 113 20.65 -3.64 -1.95
CA ASP A 113 22.09 -3.77 -2.13
C ASP A 113 22.78 -2.46 -1.73
N ASN A 114 24.06 -2.30 -2.07
CA ASN A 114 24.82 -1.07 -1.77
C ASN A 114 24.42 0.17 -2.58
N LYS A 115 23.51 0.04 -3.55
CA LYS A 115 23.18 1.13 -4.49
C LYS A 115 21.69 1.44 -4.51
N SER A 116 20.85 0.45 -4.20
CA SER A 116 19.41 0.57 -4.37
C SER A 116 18.62 -0.25 -3.36
N VAL A 117 17.39 0.19 -3.14
CA VAL A 117 16.35 -0.60 -2.48
C VAL A 117 15.14 -0.70 -3.40
N THR A 118 14.59 -1.89 -3.49
CA THR A 118 13.37 -2.17 -4.26
C THR A 118 12.32 -2.76 -3.35
N VAL A 119 11.14 -2.15 -3.34
CA VAL A 119 9.95 -2.69 -2.68
C VAL A 119 8.96 -3.08 -3.77
N GLU A 120 8.67 -4.37 -3.89
CA GLU A 120 7.88 -4.90 -5.00
C GLU A 120 6.76 -5.82 -4.52
N SER A 121 5.63 -5.82 -5.23
CA SER A 121 4.53 -6.75 -5.00
C SER A 121 4.55 -7.87 -6.04
N TYR A 122 4.45 -9.09 -5.56
CA TYR A 122 4.34 -10.29 -6.41
C TYR A 122 2.89 -10.68 -6.71
N ALA A 123 1.91 -9.92 -6.19
CA ALA A 123 0.49 -10.21 -6.39
C ALA A 123 0.07 -10.06 -7.85
N LYS A 124 -0.37 -11.16 -8.45
CA LYS A 124 -0.86 -11.21 -9.83
C LYS A 124 -2.15 -12.05 -9.91
N ALA A 125 -3.05 -11.64 -10.79
CA ALA A 125 -4.22 -12.42 -11.17
C ALA A 125 -4.13 -12.73 -12.66
N ARG A 126 -3.98 -14.00 -13.02
CA ARG A 126 -3.78 -14.45 -14.43
C ARG A 126 -2.64 -13.69 -15.13
N GLY A 127 -1.53 -13.47 -14.43
CA GLY A 127 -0.38 -12.71 -14.94
C GLY A 127 -0.50 -11.18 -14.87
N PHE A 128 -1.68 -10.63 -14.54
CA PHE A 128 -1.90 -9.19 -14.45
C PHE A 128 -1.60 -8.65 -13.04
N PRO A 129 -0.77 -7.61 -12.89
CA PRO A 129 -0.46 -6.98 -11.60
C PRO A 129 -1.62 -6.08 -11.16
N TYR A 130 -2.66 -6.66 -10.56
CA TYR A 130 -3.89 -5.94 -10.21
C TYR A 130 -3.71 -4.89 -9.11
N GLY A 131 -2.62 -4.95 -8.35
CA GLY A 131 -2.27 -3.92 -7.37
C GLY A 131 -2.23 -2.52 -7.98
N LEU A 132 -1.70 -2.37 -9.20
CA LEU A 132 -1.67 -1.09 -9.92
C LEU A 132 -3.09 -0.53 -10.16
N THR A 133 -4.05 -1.39 -10.48
CA THR A 133 -5.44 -0.97 -10.67
C THR A 133 -6.05 -0.45 -9.37
N HIS A 134 -5.67 -1.01 -8.23
CA HIS A 134 -6.15 -0.53 -6.93
C HIS A 134 -5.42 0.74 -6.50
N GLN A 135 -4.13 0.83 -6.74
CA GLN A 135 -3.35 2.04 -6.44
C GLN A 135 -3.91 3.27 -7.17
N PHE A 136 -4.13 3.16 -8.47
CA PHE A 136 -4.51 4.30 -9.32
C PHE A 136 -5.99 4.32 -9.73
N GLY A 137 -6.73 3.27 -9.42
CA GLY A 137 -8.09 3.10 -9.91
C GLY A 137 -8.16 2.75 -11.40
N SER A 138 -9.36 2.62 -11.92
CA SER A 138 -9.64 2.42 -13.35
C SER A 138 -11.01 2.96 -13.69
N VAL A 139 -11.04 4.11 -14.36
CA VAL A 139 -12.30 4.73 -14.83
C VAL A 139 -13.06 3.78 -15.76
N LYS A 140 -12.36 3.16 -16.71
CA LYS A 140 -12.95 2.20 -17.68
C LYS A 140 -13.63 1.01 -17.01
N ARG A 141 -13.13 0.58 -15.84
CA ARG A 141 -13.66 -0.57 -15.09
C ARG A 141 -14.53 -0.15 -13.89
N GLY A 142 -14.71 1.15 -13.65
CA GLY A 142 -15.43 1.66 -12.49
C GLY A 142 -14.78 1.29 -11.15
N ILE A 143 -13.47 1.11 -11.12
CA ILE A 143 -12.71 0.76 -9.92
C ILE A 143 -12.15 2.06 -9.31
N PRO A 144 -12.55 2.44 -8.10
CA PRO A 144 -11.98 3.60 -7.43
C PRO A 144 -10.52 3.35 -7.02
N ALA A 145 -9.70 4.39 -7.05
CA ALA A 145 -8.37 4.35 -6.49
C ALA A 145 -8.45 4.10 -4.97
N ARG A 146 -7.53 3.27 -4.49
CA ARG A 146 -7.27 2.98 -3.09
C ARG A 146 -5.77 2.92 -2.89
N PRO A 147 -5.12 4.08 -2.81
CA PRO A 147 -3.67 4.17 -2.72
C PRO A 147 -3.16 3.53 -1.43
N PHE A 148 -2.10 2.75 -1.55
CA PHE A 148 -1.39 2.12 -0.44
C PHE A 148 0.12 2.36 -0.50
N LEU A 149 0.65 2.82 -1.65
CA LEU A 149 2.05 3.22 -1.76
C LEU A 149 2.24 4.60 -1.13
N PRO A 150 3.33 4.84 -0.39
CA PRO A 150 3.60 6.12 0.26
C PRO A 150 4.16 7.16 -0.72
N VAL A 151 3.59 7.20 -1.91
CA VAL A 151 3.93 8.15 -2.99
C VAL A 151 2.63 8.68 -3.58
N ASP A 152 2.51 10.00 -3.71
CA ASP A 152 1.34 10.63 -4.30
C ASP A 152 1.31 10.51 -5.83
N ASP A 153 0.27 11.05 -6.47
CA ASP A 153 0.09 11.05 -7.92
C ASP A 153 1.13 11.91 -8.69
N LYS A 154 1.85 12.77 -7.99
CA LYS A 154 2.94 13.61 -8.52
C LYS A 154 4.31 12.98 -8.32
N GLY A 155 4.39 11.86 -7.60
CA GLY A 155 5.64 11.17 -7.28
C GLY A 155 6.29 11.64 -5.95
N ASN A 156 5.63 12.46 -5.14
CA ASN A 156 6.20 12.90 -3.87
C ASN A 156 6.05 11.83 -2.80
N LEU A 157 7.12 11.62 -2.02
CA LEU A 157 7.10 10.71 -0.88
C LEU A 157 6.27 11.29 0.27
N GLU A 158 5.59 10.43 1.03
CA GLU A 158 4.85 10.83 2.22
C GLU A 158 5.78 11.47 3.26
N SER A 159 5.36 12.61 3.81
CA SER A 159 6.25 13.52 4.56
C SER A 159 6.78 12.93 5.88
N THR A 160 5.97 12.11 6.57
CA THR A 160 6.42 11.45 7.80
C THR A 160 7.45 10.39 7.48
N LEU A 161 7.20 9.57 6.45
CA LEU A 161 8.16 8.58 6.00
C LEU A 161 9.48 9.22 5.53
N GLN A 162 9.40 10.37 4.86
CA GLN A 162 10.61 11.11 4.46
C GLN A 162 11.45 11.52 5.66
N LYS A 163 10.82 12.02 6.73
CA LYS A 163 11.50 12.37 8.00
C LYS A 163 12.12 11.14 8.66
N ASP A 164 11.32 10.07 8.79
CA ASP A 164 11.77 8.85 9.43
C ASP A 164 13.01 8.25 8.69
N ILE A 165 13.02 8.34 7.35
CA ILE A 165 14.17 7.92 6.54
C ILE A 165 15.39 8.78 6.82
N LEU A 166 15.25 10.10 6.89
CA LEU A 166 16.35 11.01 7.19
C LEU A 166 16.91 10.76 8.60
N GLU A 167 16.06 10.61 9.60
CA GLU A 167 16.45 10.25 10.97
C GLU A 167 17.24 8.93 11.01
N LYS A 168 16.76 7.91 10.29
CA LYS A 168 17.48 6.62 10.18
C LYS A 168 18.88 6.78 9.59
N ILE A 169 19.04 7.61 8.55
CA ILE A 169 20.35 7.85 7.92
C ILE A 169 21.27 8.61 8.88
N GLU A 170 20.73 9.59 9.61
CA GLU A 170 21.49 10.35 10.62
C GLU A 170 21.97 9.45 11.76
N ASP A 171 21.09 8.57 12.26
CA ASP A 171 21.45 7.57 13.27
C ASP A 171 22.59 6.65 12.81
N ASP A 172 22.53 6.21 11.57
CA ASP A 172 23.58 5.35 11.01
C ASP A 172 24.89 6.11 10.78
N LEU A 173 24.81 7.39 10.44
CA LEU A 173 25.98 8.28 10.38
C LEU A 173 26.64 8.45 11.76
N LEU A 174 25.89 8.53 12.83
CA LEU A 174 26.41 8.67 14.19
C LEU A 174 27.02 7.37 14.73
N LYS A 175 26.50 6.21 14.32
CA LYS A 175 26.99 4.89 14.76
C LYS A 175 28.26 4.43 14.02
N GLY A 176 28.60 5.06 12.94
CA GLY A 176 29.79 4.73 12.12
C GLY A 176 31.09 5.42 12.61
N ASP A 177 31.12 5.92 13.86
CA ASP A 177 32.32 6.43 14.54
C ASP A 177 32.96 5.34 15.43
#